data_cddef1f574fe726606b72b6d69be05e4
#
_entry.id   cddef1f574fe726606b72b6d69be05e4
#
_cell.length_a   1.000
_cell.length_b   1.000
_cell.length_c   1.000
_cell.angle_alpha   90.00
_cell.angle_beta   90.00
_cell.angle_gamma   90.00
#
_symmetry.space_group_name_H-M   'P 1'
#
loop_
_entity.id
_entity.type
_entity.pdbx_description
1 polymer ?
#
loop_
_entity_poly.entity_id
_entity_poly.type
_entity_poly.pdbx_seq_one_letter_code
_entity_poly.pdbx_strand_id
1 'polypeptide(L)'
;MVISESLTGNTRQVANMIASQLAAQGVEAVACPITAVDYQALSDADMVIVGTWTDGVVFFGQRPGRAHRLRAMPSMAGKRAVVFCTYAIDPGRTLDKLRDIVKGRGAEVIGGMAIRRDNLAGGARELVDRLVSSADA
;
A
#
# COMPACT_ATOMS: atom_id res chain seq x y z
N MET A 1 -6.42 -1.03 7.64
CA MET A 1 -7.06 -0.52 6.41
C MET A 1 -6.09 -0.60 5.25
N VAL A 2 -6.53 -1.02 4.08
CA VAL A 2 -5.73 -1.06 2.86
C VAL A 2 -6.29 -0.07 1.84
N ILE A 3 -5.50 0.93 1.49
CA ILE A 3 -5.88 1.97 0.51
C ILE A 3 -5.06 1.75 -0.75
N SER A 4 -5.70 1.72 -1.91
CA SER A 4 -5.00 1.51 -3.17
C SER A 4 -5.38 2.50 -4.25
N GLU A 5 -4.40 2.85 -5.07
CA GLU A 5 -4.59 3.54 -6.34
C GLU A 5 -4.14 2.58 -7.45
N SER A 6 -5.01 2.31 -8.40
CA SER A 6 -4.76 1.29 -9.42
C SER A 6 -5.14 1.81 -10.81
N LEU A 7 -4.29 1.53 -11.81
CA LEU A 7 -4.56 1.89 -13.20
C LEU A 7 -5.22 0.72 -13.95
N THR A 8 -4.60 -0.46 -13.90
CA THR A 8 -5.03 -1.63 -14.65
C THR A 8 -5.66 -2.72 -13.78
N GLY A 9 -5.73 -2.51 -12.46
CA GLY A 9 -6.30 -3.46 -11.52
C GLY A 9 -5.30 -4.28 -10.73
N ASN A 10 -4.01 -4.28 -11.09
CA ASN A 10 -2.99 -5.07 -10.40
C ASN A 10 -2.84 -4.66 -8.93
N THR A 11 -2.72 -3.36 -8.67
CA THR A 11 -2.58 -2.84 -7.31
C THR A 11 -3.83 -3.13 -6.49
N ARG A 12 -5.01 -3.01 -7.09
CA ARG A 12 -6.28 -3.34 -6.44
C ARG A 12 -6.35 -4.81 -6.06
N GLN A 13 -5.91 -5.70 -6.95
CA GLN A 13 -5.87 -7.13 -6.66
C GLN A 13 -4.98 -7.42 -5.45
N VAL A 14 -3.81 -6.82 -5.38
CA VAL A 14 -2.91 -6.96 -4.24
C VAL A 14 -3.59 -6.47 -2.96
N ALA A 15 -4.21 -5.29 -3.00
CA ALA A 15 -4.91 -4.74 -1.85
C ALA A 15 -6.02 -5.67 -1.33
N ASN A 16 -6.81 -6.23 -2.24
CA ASN A 16 -7.87 -7.16 -1.90
C ASN A 16 -7.31 -8.48 -1.34
N MET A 17 -6.23 -8.99 -1.90
CA MET A 17 -5.55 -10.19 -1.39
C MET A 17 -5.00 -9.97 0.01
N ILE A 18 -4.38 -8.81 0.26
CA ILE A 18 -3.88 -8.46 1.59
C ILE A 18 -5.01 -8.44 2.61
N ALA A 19 -6.11 -7.74 2.30
CA ALA A 19 -7.25 -7.66 3.20
C ALA A 19 -7.87 -9.03 3.48
N SER A 20 -8.02 -9.87 2.45
CA SER A 20 -8.54 -11.22 2.57
C SER A 20 -7.66 -12.12 3.44
N GLN A 21 -6.34 -12.04 3.25
CA GLN A 21 -5.40 -12.87 4.01
C GLN A 21 -5.32 -12.43 5.47
N LEU A 22 -5.39 -11.12 5.74
CA LEU A 22 -5.45 -10.60 7.10
C LEU A 22 -6.73 -11.06 7.79
N ALA A 23 -7.86 -10.99 7.11
CA ALA A 23 -9.14 -11.46 7.64
C ALA A 23 -9.10 -12.96 7.97
N ALA A 24 -8.45 -13.77 7.15
CA ALA A 24 -8.27 -15.19 7.39
C ALA A 24 -7.43 -15.48 8.64
N GLN A 25 -6.63 -14.53 9.09
CA GLN A 25 -5.84 -14.63 10.32
C GLN A 25 -6.49 -13.93 11.52
N GLY A 26 -7.77 -13.57 11.41
CA GLY A 26 -8.52 -12.94 12.49
C GLY A 26 -8.26 -11.44 12.64
N VAL A 27 -7.59 -10.82 11.68
CA VAL A 27 -7.35 -9.38 11.69
C VAL A 27 -8.47 -8.69 10.91
N GLU A 28 -9.14 -7.75 11.55
CA GLU A 28 -10.16 -6.94 10.87
C GLU A 28 -9.48 -6.05 9.82
N ALA A 29 -9.85 -6.22 8.56
CA ALA A 29 -9.24 -5.51 7.45
C ALA A 29 -10.28 -5.03 6.45
N VAL A 30 -10.14 -3.78 6.01
CA VAL A 30 -11.00 -3.16 5.00
C VAL A 30 -10.11 -2.67 3.88
N ALA A 31 -10.42 -3.05 2.63
CA ALA A 31 -9.74 -2.55 1.45
C ALA A 31 -10.64 -1.56 0.71
N CYS A 32 -10.10 -0.41 0.33
CA CYS A 32 -10.84 0.59 -0.43
C CYS A 32 -9.93 1.29 -1.44
N PRO A 33 -10.48 1.75 -2.57
CA PRO A 33 -9.73 2.59 -3.48
C PRO A 33 -9.55 3.98 -2.87
N ILE A 34 -8.50 4.67 -3.32
CA ILE A 34 -8.20 6.02 -2.83
C ILE A 34 -9.34 7.02 -3.10
N THR A 35 -10.15 6.74 -4.13
CA THR A 35 -11.30 7.58 -4.52
C THR A 35 -12.53 7.36 -3.66
N ALA A 36 -12.53 6.34 -2.81
CA ALA A 36 -13.67 5.99 -1.96
C ALA A 36 -13.18 5.48 -0.60
N VAL A 37 -12.38 6.29 0.08
CA VAL A 37 -11.84 5.95 1.40
C VAL A 37 -12.97 5.94 2.43
N ASP A 38 -13.07 4.84 3.17
CA ASP A 38 -13.97 4.76 4.32
C ASP A 38 -13.32 5.47 5.50
N TYR A 39 -13.78 6.70 5.78
CA TYR A 39 -13.19 7.54 6.83
C TYR A 39 -13.37 6.98 8.23
N GLN A 40 -14.48 6.30 8.49
CA GLN A 40 -14.70 5.69 9.79
C GLN A 40 -13.74 4.52 10.00
N ALA A 41 -13.59 3.66 9.01
CA ALA A 41 -12.64 2.56 9.07
C ALA A 41 -11.20 3.08 9.19
N LEU A 42 -10.86 4.17 8.51
CA LEU A 42 -9.54 4.80 8.67
C LEU A 42 -9.34 5.32 10.09
N SER A 43 -10.34 5.99 10.64
CA SER A 43 -10.28 6.50 12.02
C SER A 43 -10.04 5.38 13.02
N ASP A 44 -10.68 4.24 12.84
CA ASP A 44 -10.60 3.09 13.74
C ASP A 44 -9.33 2.24 13.52
N ALA A 45 -8.65 2.43 12.41
CA ALA A 45 -7.49 1.61 12.05
C ALA A 45 -6.23 2.01 12.83
N ASP A 46 -5.50 1.02 13.32
CA ASP A 46 -4.18 1.21 13.94
C ASP A 46 -3.07 1.21 12.90
N MET A 47 -3.27 0.47 11.81
CA MET A 47 -2.33 0.30 10.71
C MET A 47 -2.99 0.63 9.39
N VAL A 48 -2.28 1.37 8.55
CA VAL A 48 -2.70 1.67 7.18
C VAL A 48 -1.69 1.07 6.20
N ILE A 49 -2.19 0.37 5.20
CA ILE A 49 -1.37 -0.16 4.11
C ILE A 49 -1.75 0.61 2.86
N VAL A 50 -0.79 1.27 2.23
CA VAL A 50 -1.04 2.12 1.05
C VAL A 50 -0.27 1.57 -0.14
N GLY A 51 -0.97 1.37 -1.24
CA GLY A 51 -0.38 0.85 -2.46
C GLY A 51 -0.73 1.63 -3.70
N THR A 52 0.19 1.65 -4.66
CA THR A 52 0.00 2.22 -5.99
C THR A 52 0.88 1.45 -7.00
N TRP A 53 0.76 1.81 -8.29
CA TRP A 53 1.62 1.24 -9.32
C TRP A 53 2.85 2.12 -9.55
N THR A 54 3.82 1.58 -10.27
CA THR A 54 4.98 2.34 -10.75
C THR A 54 4.65 3.00 -12.08
N ASP A 55 4.65 4.32 -12.10
CA ASP A 55 4.45 5.13 -13.29
C ASP A 55 5.80 5.62 -13.81
N GLY A 56 5.92 5.81 -15.13
CA GLY A 56 7.15 6.23 -15.78
C GLY A 56 7.92 5.07 -16.38
N VAL A 57 8.94 5.40 -17.17
CA VAL A 57 9.81 4.42 -17.85
C VAL A 57 11.15 4.30 -17.15
N VAL A 58 11.82 3.14 -17.34
CA VAL A 58 13.01 2.72 -16.57
C VAL A 58 14.11 3.78 -16.46
N PHE A 59 14.34 4.59 -17.49
CA PHE A 59 15.40 5.60 -17.49
C PHE A 59 14.90 7.04 -17.29
N PHE A 60 13.61 7.23 -17.03
CA PHE A 60 13.01 8.57 -16.98
C PHE A 60 12.28 8.86 -15.66
N GLY A 61 12.73 8.23 -14.57
CA GLY A 61 12.23 8.53 -13.24
C GLY A 61 10.89 7.85 -12.93
N GLN A 62 10.96 6.62 -12.43
CA GLN A 62 9.78 5.95 -11.91
C GLN A 62 9.25 6.69 -10.70
N ARG A 63 7.93 6.73 -10.57
CA ARG A 63 7.23 7.45 -9.53
C ARG A 63 5.91 6.75 -9.19
N PRO A 64 5.34 7.02 -7.99
CA PRO A 64 4.02 6.50 -7.64
C PRO A 64 2.95 6.96 -8.62
N GLY A 65 2.13 6.03 -9.11
CA GLY A 65 1.02 6.36 -10.00
C GLY A 65 0.01 7.28 -9.31
N ARG A 66 -0.41 8.32 -10.00
CA ARG A 66 -1.32 9.37 -9.50
C ARG A 66 -0.92 9.91 -8.14
N ALA A 67 0.34 10.30 -8.01
CA ALA A 67 0.90 10.81 -6.77
C ALA A 67 0.08 11.97 -6.18
N HIS A 68 -0.57 12.78 -7.02
CA HIS A 68 -1.41 13.88 -6.57
C HIS A 68 -2.59 13.41 -5.72
N ARG A 69 -3.19 12.25 -6.04
CA ARG A 69 -4.26 11.64 -5.24
C ARG A 69 -3.72 11.11 -3.91
N LEU A 70 -2.54 10.51 -3.95
CA LEU A 70 -1.88 10.02 -2.75
C LEU A 70 -1.57 11.16 -1.77
N ARG A 71 -1.09 12.30 -2.29
CA ARG A 71 -0.82 13.48 -1.47
C ARG A 71 -2.08 14.10 -0.87
N ALA A 72 -3.23 13.85 -1.50
CA ALA A 72 -4.52 14.36 -1.05
C ALA A 72 -5.25 13.41 -0.08
N MET A 73 -4.66 12.29 0.28
CA MET A 73 -5.27 11.36 1.25
C MET A 73 -5.51 12.04 2.59
N PRO A 74 -6.51 11.55 3.36
CA PRO A 74 -6.74 12.05 4.72
C PRO A 74 -5.51 11.90 5.60
N SER A 75 -5.45 12.68 6.69
CA SER A 75 -4.39 12.57 7.68
C SER A 75 -4.34 11.16 8.28
N MET A 76 -3.12 10.66 8.47
CA MET A 76 -2.84 9.39 9.11
C MET A 76 -2.02 9.59 10.39
N ALA A 77 -2.15 10.77 11.00
CA ALA A 77 -1.40 11.11 12.21
C ALA A 77 -1.66 10.10 13.32
N GLY A 78 -0.59 9.66 13.97
CA GLY A 78 -0.65 8.67 15.05
C GLY A 78 -0.79 7.22 14.59
N LYS A 79 -0.81 6.97 13.29
CA LYS A 79 -0.94 5.61 12.75
C LYS A 79 0.39 5.11 12.21
N ARG A 80 0.59 3.80 12.28
CA ARG A 80 1.69 3.14 11.57
C ARG A 80 1.24 2.80 10.17
N ALA A 81 2.16 2.79 9.23
CA ALA A 81 1.86 2.50 7.84
C ALA A 81 2.91 1.60 7.20
N VAL A 82 2.44 0.82 6.23
CA VAL A 82 3.27 0.03 5.33
C VAL A 82 2.89 0.43 3.92
N VAL A 83 3.86 0.53 3.04
CA VAL A 83 3.62 0.90 1.64
C VAL A 83 3.98 -0.24 0.71
N PHE A 84 3.29 -0.34 -0.41
CA PHE A 84 3.67 -1.26 -1.48
C PHE A 84 3.47 -0.60 -2.84
N CYS A 85 4.25 -1.04 -3.82
CA CYS A 85 4.03 -0.66 -5.20
C CYS A 85 4.07 -1.89 -6.09
N THR A 86 3.29 -1.86 -7.17
CA THR A 86 3.37 -2.88 -8.21
C THR A 86 4.22 -2.35 -9.37
N TYR A 87 4.92 -3.22 -10.07
CA TYR A 87 5.79 -2.83 -11.17
C TYR A 87 5.89 -3.95 -12.21
N ALA A 88 6.28 -3.56 -13.42
CA ALA A 88 6.46 -4.50 -14.53
C ALA A 88 7.92 -4.94 -14.67
N ILE A 89 8.83 -3.99 -14.75
CA ILE A 89 10.25 -4.23 -15.04
C ILE A 89 11.13 -3.83 -13.86
N ASP A 90 11.00 -2.58 -13.41
CA ASP A 90 11.81 -2.02 -12.33
C ASP A 90 10.99 -0.96 -11.59
N PRO A 91 10.89 -1.03 -10.26
CA PRO A 91 10.16 -0.02 -9.51
C PRO A 91 10.92 1.31 -9.39
N GLY A 92 12.22 1.34 -9.65
CA GLY A 92 13.04 2.51 -9.43
C GLY A 92 12.92 3.01 -8.01
N ARG A 93 12.67 4.31 -7.85
CA ARG A 93 12.48 4.95 -6.54
C ARG A 93 11.02 5.12 -6.16
N THR A 94 10.11 4.40 -6.83
CA THR A 94 8.67 4.51 -6.56
C THR A 94 8.33 4.23 -5.09
N LEU A 95 8.90 3.19 -4.52
CA LEU A 95 8.62 2.82 -3.14
C LEU A 95 9.11 3.89 -2.16
N ASP A 96 10.30 4.43 -2.38
CA ASP A 96 10.85 5.50 -1.54
C ASP A 96 9.99 6.76 -1.61
N LYS A 97 9.56 7.13 -2.82
CA LYS A 97 8.69 8.30 -3.04
C LYS A 97 7.31 8.11 -2.41
N LEU A 98 6.76 6.90 -2.49
CA LEU A 98 5.48 6.58 -1.86
C LEU A 98 5.61 6.66 -0.33
N ARG A 99 6.69 6.15 0.22
CA ARG A 99 6.99 6.26 1.65
C ARG A 99 6.99 7.72 2.09
N ASP A 100 7.64 8.59 1.34
CA ASP A 100 7.71 10.02 1.66
C ASP A 100 6.32 10.67 1.63
N ILE A 101 5.48 10.30 0.67
CA ILE A 101 4.11 10.81 0.56
C ILE A 101 3.30 10.40 1.80
N VAL A 102 3.33 9.13 2.17
CA VAL A 102 2.56 8.61 3.30
C VAL A 102 3.07 9.19 4.63
N LYS A 103 4.38 9.32 4.76
CA LYS A 103 5.00 10.01 5.89
C LYS A 103 4.53 11.47 5.97
N GLY A 104 4.41 12.13 4.82
CA GLY A 104 3.87 13.50 4.74
C GLY A 104 2.41 13.61 5.16
N ARG A 105 1.66 12.50 5.18
CA ARG A 105 0.29 12.46 5.71
C ARG A 105 0.25 12.19 7.23
N GLY A 106 1.40 12.11 7.87
CA GLY A 106 1.52 12.01 9.33
C GLY A 106 1.74 10.61 9.87
N ALA A 107 1.78 9.59 9.04
CA ALA A 107 1.99 8.21 9.47
C ALA A 107 3.47 7.92 9.77
N GLU A 108 3.69 6.99 10.70
CA GLU A 108 4.99 6.37 10.89
C GLU A 108 5.10 5.19 9.92
N VAL A 109 5.90 5.33 8.88
CA VAL A 109 6.07 4.26 7.88
C VAL A 109 7.10 3.26 8.39
N ILE A 110 6.63 2.05 8.67
CA ILE A 110 7.46 1.01 9.29
C ILE A 110 7.99 -0.03 8.31
N GLY A 111 7.55 0.00 7.06
CA GLY A 111 8.04 -0.93 6.04
C GLY A 111 7.44 -0.69 4.67
N GLY A 112 7.97 -1.40 3.70
CA GLY A 112 7.49 -1.33 2.33
C GLY A 112 7.95 -2.51 1.50
N MET A 113 7.24 -2.75 0.38
CA MET A 113 7.55 -3.85 -0.53
C MET A 113 7.18 -3.48 -1.95
N ALA A 114 8.08 -3.76 -2.89
CA ALA A 114 7.78 -3.69 -4.32
C ALA A 114 7.35 -5.07 -4.79
N ILE A 115 6.24 -5.15 -5.52
CA ILE A 115 5.63 -6.41 -5.95
C ILE A 115 5.58 -6.43 -7.47
N ARG A 116 6.26 -7.40 -8.07
CA ARG A 116 6.25 -7.54 -9.52
C ARG A 116 4.88 -8.05 -9.99
N ARG A 117 4.40 -7.52 -11.11
CA ARG A 117 3.06 -7.82 -11.62
C ARG A 117 2.83 -9.28 -11.99
N ASP A 118 3.88 -10.06 -12.22
CA ASP A 118 3.79 -11.48 -12.51
C ASP A 118 3.74 -12.37 -11.26
N ASN A 119 3.80 -11.77 -10.07
CA ASN A 119 3.76 -12.49 -8.80
C ASN A 119 2.94 -11.73 -7.75
N LEU A 120 1.75 -11.29 -8.10
CA LEU A 120 0.89 -10.51 -7.20
C LEU A 120 0.50 -11.29 -5.94
N ALA A 121 0.07 -12.53 -6.11
CA ALA A 121 -0.34 -13.37 -4.99
C ALA A 121 0.82 -13.68 -4.03
N GLY A 122 1.99 -13.99 -4.58
CA GLY A 122 3.19 -14.24 -3.77
C GLY A 122 3.64 -13.01 -3.01
N GLY A 123 3.61 -11.85 -3.65
CA GLY A 123 3.95 -10.57 -3.02
C GLY A 123 2.98 -10.19 -1.90
N ALA A 124 1.69 -10.36 -2.13
CA ALA A 124 0.67 -10.09 -1.11
C ALA A 124 0.86 -10.99 0.11
N ARG A 125 1.11 -12.28 -0.12
CA ARG A 125 1.36 -13.25 0.95
C ARG A 125 2.59 -12.88 1.77
N GLU A 126 3.69 -12.54 1.10
CA GLU A 126 4.93 -12.15 1.77
C GLU A 126 4.72 -10.90 2.65
N LEU A 127 3.99 -9.92 2.13
CA LEU A 127 3.70 -8.70 2.89
C LEU A 127 2.89 -9.02 4.14
N VAL A 128 1.85 -9.83 4.02
CA VAL A 128 1.01 -10.24 5.16
C VAL A 128 1.84 -11.04 6.17
N ASP A 129 2.67 -11.97 5.71
CA ASP A 129 3.52 -12.77 6.60
C ASP A 129 4.48 -11.89 7.40
N ARG A 130 5.07 -10.88 6.77
CA ARG A 130 5.94 -9.93 7.48
C ARG A 130 5.18 -9.10 8.50
N LEU A 131 3.97 -8.65 8.18
CA LEU A 131 3.12 -7.88 9.09
C LEU A 131 2.75 -8.69 10.33
N VAL A 132 2.30 -9.92 10.13
CA VAL A 132 1.88 -10.80 11.22
C VAL A 132 3.07 -11.19 12.10
N SER A 133 4.21 -11.48 11.51
CA SER A 133 5.43 -11.80 12.26
C SER A 133 5.91 -10.61 13.09
N SER A 134 5.79 -9.40 12.57
CA SER A 134 6.16 -8.18 13.31
C SER A 134 5.22 -7.91 14.48
N ALA A 135 3.93 -8.22 14.33
CA ALA A 135 2.94 -8.03 15.39
C ALA A 135 3.15 -9.03 16.56
N ASP A 136 3.69 -10.21 16.25
CA ASP A 136 3.96 -11.27 17.24
C ASP A 136 5.30 -11.09 17.98
N ALA A 137 6.10 -10.14 17.52
CA ALA A 137 7.44 -9.92 18.07
C ALA A 137 7.45 -9.07 19.36
#